data_6294fd02bb30fa4f521ac30912e195f9
#
_entry.id   6294fd02bb30fa4f521ac30912e195f9
#
_cell.length_a   1.000
_cell.length_b   1.000
_cell.length_c   1.000
_cell.angle_alpha   90.00
_cell.angle_beta   90.00
_cell.angle_gamma   90.00
#
_symmetry.space_group_name_H-M   'P 1'
#
loop_
_entity.id
_entity.type
_entity.pdbx_description
1 polymer ?
#
loop_
_entity_poly.entity_id
_entity_poly.type
_entity_poly.pdbx_seq_one_letter_code
_entity_poly.pdbx_strand_id
1 'polypeptide(L)'
;ASDVYKRQDIICDASVMEMQDACCGANVKDEHYIHVNPARDFGNVKVDTIRQIDAGDVCPHCGGKIVLTKGIEVGQVFKLGTKYSEKLDATFLDNNGKSRPMFMGCYGIGVTRTVAASIEQNHDENGIIWPVAIAPYEVVIVPANNKSEDVMKAAEGLYNALESSQDEIVFDDRAERAGIKFKDADLIGYPLRVTIGKKWQESGCVEIKLRRTGEVFEVPYENCAEKVEELLNYLRENNL
;
A
#
# COMPACT_ATOMS: atom_id res chain seq x y z
N ALA A 1 -30.04 -32.73 -18.14
CA ALA A 1 -30.62 -31.41 -17.91
C ALA A 1 -32.10 -31.47 -18.30
N SER A 2 -32.97 -31.03 -17.40
CA SER A 2 -34.42 -31.09 -17.66
C SER A 2 -34.80 -30.05 -18.73
N ASP A 3 -35.93 -30.28 -19.43
CA ASP A 3 -36.50 -29.40 -20.47
C ASP A 3 -36.74 -27.95 -19.99
N VAL A 4 -36.69 -27.72 -18.70
CA VAL A 4 -36.81 -26.37 -18.08
C VAL A 4 -35.71 -25.42 -18.56
N TYR A 5 -34.51 -25.91 -18.83
CA TYR A 5 -33.37 -25.07 -19.25
C TYR A 5 -33.37 -24.73 -20.75
N LYS A 6 -34.15 -25.42 -21.56
CA LYS A 6 -34.25 -25.19 -23.02
C LYS A 6 -35.01 -23.91 -23.40
N ARG A 7 -35.59 -23.20 -22.41
CA ARG A 7 -36.36 -21.95 -22.61
C ARG A 7 -35.67 -20.70 -22.05
N GLN A 8 -34.41 -20.82 -21.70
CA GLN A 8 -33.63 -19.65 -21.19
C GLN A 8 -33.08 -18.85 -22.36
N ASP A 9 -33.01 -17.55 -22.17
CA ASP A 9 -32.29 -16.68 -23.08
C ASP A 9 -30.78 -17.00 -23.03
N ILE A 10 -30.19 -17.16 -24.19
CA ILE A 10 -28.76 -17.44 -24.32
C ILE A 10 -28.05 -16.13 -24.60
N ILE A 11 -27.10 -15.79 -23.74
CA ILE A 11 -26.17 -14.70 -23.96
C ILE A 11 -24.81 -15.33 -24.27
N CYS A 12 -24.25 -14.98 -25.43
CA CYS A 12 -23.01 -15.54 -25.91
C CYS A 12 -21.93 -14.46 -25.94
N ASP A 13 -20.72 -14.80 -25.48
CA ASP A 13 -19.57 -13.89 -25.67
C ASP A 13 -19.23 -13.75 -27.15
N ALA A 14 -18.85 -12.55 -27.57
CA ALA A 14 -18.48 -12.28 -28.94
C ALA A 14 -17.38 -13.22 -29.46
N SER A 15 -16.39 -13.53 -28.62
CA SER A 15 -15.29 -14.44 -28.95
C SER A 15 -15.75 -15.89 -29.20
N VAL A 16 -16.83 -16.33 -28.53
CA VAL A 16 -17.42 -17.67 -28.75
C VAL A 16 -18.11 -17.75 -30.11
N MET A 17 -18.73 -16.65 -30.54
CA MET A 17 -19.41 -16.64 -31.86
C MET A 17 -18.43 -16.75 -33.05
N GLU A 18 -17.16 -16.40 -32.83
CA GLU A 18 -16.09 -16.53 -33.83
C GLU A 18 -15.45 -17.93 -33.87
N MET A 19 -15.76 -18.79 -32.88
CA MET A 19 -15.21 -20.15 -32.83
C MET A 19 -15.71 -21.03 -33.99
N GLN A 20 -14.82 -21.87 -34.48
CA GLN A 20 -15.13 -22.94 -35.43
C GLN A 20 -14.65 -24.25 -34.84
N ASP A 21 -15.38 -25.33 -35.18
CA ASP A 21 -14.99 -26.68 -34.73
C ASP A 21 -14.87 -26.83 -33.21
N ALA A 22 -15.76 -26.19 -32.48
CA ALA A 22 -15.76 -26.20 -31.01
C ALA A 22 -16.36 -27.51 -30.46
N CYS A 23 -16.13 -27.73 -29.16
CA CYS A 23 -16.74 -28.83 -28.41
C CYS A 23 -17.61 -28.25 -27.30
N CYS A 24 -18.83 -28.79 -27.11
CA CYS A 24 -19.70 -28.40 -26.00
C CYS A 24 -20.46 -29.59 -25.42
N GLY A 25 -21.04 -29.42 -24.23
CA GLY A 25 -21.81 -30.45 -23.57
C GLY A 25 -23.08 -30.82 -24.36
N ALA A 26 -23.38 -32.09 -24.48
CA ALA A 26 -24.56 -32.62 -25.22
C ALA A 26 -25.85 -32.70 -24.38
N ASN A 27 -25.87 -32.18 -23.13
CA ASN A 27 -26.97 -32.34 -22.16
C ASN A 27 -27.34 -33.81 -21.83
N VAL A 28 -26.47 -34.74 -22.20
CA VAL A 28 -26.51 -36.13 -21.82
C VAL A 28 -25.26 -36.47 -21.01
N LYS A 29 -25.40 -37.28 -19.98
CA LYS A 29 -24.29 -37.63 -19.10
C LYS A 29 -23.16 -38.28 -19.92
N ASP A 30 -21.94 -37.75 -19.73
CA ASP A 30 -20.69 -38.22 -20.35
C ASP A 30 -20.64 -38.11 -21.90
N GLU A 31 -21.52 -37.28 -22.50
CA GLU A 31 -21.53 -37.00 -23.93
C GLU A 31 -21.21 -35.53 -24.25
N HIS A 32 -20.58 -35.30 -25.41
CA HIS A 32 -20.27 -33.97 -25.94
C HIS A 32 -20.56 -33.88 -27.42
N TYR A 33 -21.03 -32.72 -27.87
CA TYR A 33 -21.04 -32.36 -29.28
C TYR A 33 -19.65 -31.89 -29.69
N ILE A 34 -19.17 -32.39 -30.81
CA ILE A 34 -17.96 -31.96 -31.50
C ILE A 34 -18.32 -31.29 -32.82
N HIS A 35 -17.40 -30.56 -33.42
CA HIS A 35 -17.59 -29.83 -34.66
C HIS A 35 -18.72 -28.77 -34.55
N VAL A 36 -18.89 -28.18 -33.37
CA VAL A 36 -19.89 -27.14 -33.13
C VAL A 36 -19.42 -25.83 -33.73
N ASN A 37 -20.29 -25.21 -34.50
CA ASN A 37 -20.08 -23.85 -35.00
C ASN A 37 -21.18 -22.96 -34.38
N PRO A 38 -20.85 -22.09 -33.40
CA PRO A 38 -21.86 -21.30 -32.70
C PRO A 38 -22.76 -20.47 -33.62
N ALA A 39 -22.20 -19.88 -34.67
CA ALA A 39 -22.97 -19.10 -35.64
C ALA A 39 -24.04 -19.94 -36.40
N ARG A 40 -23.80 -21.26 -36.58
CA ARG A 40 -24.71 -22.17 -37.20
C ARG A 40 -25.67 -22.83 -36.21
N ASP A 41 -25.14 -23.20 -35.02
CA ASP A 41 -25.80 -24.20 -34.15
C ASP A 41 -26.55 -23.58 -32.98
N PHE A 42 -26.22 -22.32 -32.57
CA PHE A 42 -26.86 -21.71 -31.40
C PHE A 42 -28.13 -20.92 -31.73
N GLY A 43 -28.47 -20.73 -33.00
CA GLY A 43 -29.66 -20.00 -33.39
C GLY A 43 -29.59 -18.51 -33.00
N ASN A 44 -30.73 -17.95 -32.60
CA ASN A 44 -30.83 -16.55 -32.18
C ASN A 44 -30.33 -16.39 -30.74
N VAL A 45 -29.10 -15.94 -30.56
CA VAL A 45 -28.49 -15.62 -29.26
C VAL A 45 -28.21 -14.15 -29.15
N LYS A 46 -28.29 -13.61 -27.93
CA LYS A 46 -27.81 -12.28 -27.65
C LYS A 46 -26.28 -12.33 -27.56
N VAL A 47 -25.59 -11.54 -28.36
CA VAL A 47 -24.14 -11.44 -28.33
C VAL A 47 -23.73 -10.22 -27.48
N ASP A 48 -22.81 -10.42 -26.54
CA ASP A 48 -22.28 -9.36 -25.70
C ASP A 48 -20.84 -9.73 -25.29
N THR A 49 -20.10 -8.81 -24.71
CA THR A 49 -18.77 -9.08 -24.15
C THR A 49 -18.92 -9.42 -22.68
N ILE A 50 -18.88 -10.69 -22.35
CA ILE A 50 -19.13 -11.20 -20.99
C ILE A 50 -17.93 -11.94 -20.36
N ARG A 51 -16.89 -12.23 -21.14
CA ARG A 51 -15.67 -12.84 -20.61
C ARG A 51 -14.90 -11.86 -19.72
N GLN A 52 -14.16 -12.38 -18.78
CA GLN A 52 -13.23 -11.57 -18.01
C GLN A 52 -12.00 -11.25 -18.87
N ILE A 53 -11.44 -10.06 -18.61
CA ILE A 53 -10.18 -9.62 -19.21
C ILE A 53 -9.03 -10.49 -18.73
N ASP A 54 -8.08 -10.78 -19.61
CA ASP A 54 -6.90 -11.59 -19.29
C ASP A 54 -5.59 -10.87 -19.66
N ALA A 55 -4.49 -11.39 -19.14
CA ALA A 55 -3.17 -10.85 -19.44
C ALA A 55 -2.85 -10.99 -20.94
N GLY A 56 -2.39 -9.89 -21.52
CA GLY A 56 -2.10 -9.83 -22.96
C GLY A 56 -3.27 -9.44 -23.85
N ASP A 57 -4.47 -9.33 -23.33
CA ASP A 57 -5.60 -8.72 -24.05
C ASP A 57 -5.27 -7.28 -24.44
N VAL A 58 -5.95 -6.78 -25.45
CA VAL A 58 -5.75 -5.43 -25.96
C VAL A 58 -6.80 -4.48 -25.38
N CYS A 59 -6.35 -3.37 -24.84
CA CYS A 59 -7.25 -2.32 -24.35
C CYS A 59 -8.08 -1.74 -25.52
N PRO A 60 -9.43 -1.74 -25.42
CA PRO A 60 -10.28 -1.25 -26.52
C PRO A 60 -10.17 0.27 -26.75
N HIS A 61 -9.63 1.03 -25.78
CA HIS A 61 -9.50 2.48 -25.90
C HIS A 61 -8.16 2.93 -26.47
N CYS A 62 -7.05 2.30 -26.08
CA CYS A 62 -5.72 2.76 -26.46
C CYS A 62 -4.88 1.73 -27.24
N GLY A 63 -5.36 0.51 -27.42
CA GLY A 63 -4.63 -0.56 -28.10
C GLY A 63 -3.44 -1.15 -27.32
N GLY A 64 -3.17 -0.67 -26.09
CA GLY A 64 -2.10 -1.19 -25.24
C GLY A 64 -2.42 -2.58 -24.70
N LYS A 65 -1.40 -3.39 -24.46
CA LYS A 65 -1.56 -4.71 -23.85
C LYS A 65 -1.97 -4.57 -22.39
N ILE A 66 -2.91 -5.41 -21.97
CA ILE A 66 -3.33 -5.51 -20.57
C ILE A 66 -2.28 -6.26 -19.77
N VAL A 67 -1.91 -5.68 -18.63
CA VAL A 67 -1.04 -6.29 -17.62
C VAL A 67 -1.86 -6.49 -16.36
N LEU A 68 -1.87 -7.72 -15.84
CA LEU A 68 -2.54 -8.04 -14.58
C LEU A 68 -1.53 -7.92 -13.43
N THR A 69 -1.85 -7.11 -12.44
CA THR A 69 -1.07 -6.97 -11.23
C THR A 69 -1.93 -7.24 -10.00
N LYS A 70 -1.30 -7.78 -8.95
CA LYS A 70 -1.96 -7.91 -7.65
C LYS A 70 -1.85 -6.59 -6.90
N GLY A 71 -2.94 -6.16 -6.29
CA GLY A 71 -2.98 -4.97 -5.46
C GLY A 71 -3.55 -5.28 -4.08
N ILE A 72 -3.23 -4.43 -3.10
CA ILE A 72 -3.82 -4.47 -1.76
C ILE A 72 -4.95 -3.45 -1.73
N GLU A 73 -6.16 -3.89 -1.38
CA GLU A 73 -7.31 -3.01 -1.21
C GLU A 73 -7.18 -2.26 0.12
N VAL A 74 -6.82 -0.99 0.07
CA VAL A 74 -6.64 -0.14 1.27
C VAL A 74 -7.90 0.61 1.68
N GLY A 75 -8.85 0.78 0.76
CA GLY A 75 -10.12 1.45 1.02
C GLY A 75 -11.20 1.04 0.05
N GLN A 76 -12.45 1.31 0.41
CA GLN A 76 -13.61 0.91 -0.37
C GLN A 76 -14.76 1.91 -0.21
N VAL A 77 -15.57 2.04 -1.25
CA VAL A 77 -16.76 2.88 -1.29
C VAL A 77 -17.93 2.04 -1.80
N PHE A 78 -19.02 2.01 -1.03
CA PHE A 78 -20.24 1.31 -1.41
C PHE A 78 -21.39 2.29 -1.58
N LYS A 79 -22.11 2.15 -2.68
CA LYS A 79 -23.37 2.82 -2.93
C LYS A 79 -24.50 1.91 -2.44
N LEU A 80 -25.02 2.17 -1.24
CA LEU A 80 -26.03 1.30 -0.60
C LEU A 80 -27.45 1.64 -1.06
N GLY A 81 -27.68 2.84 -1.61
CA GLY A 81 -29.00 3.30 -2.00
C GLY A 81 -29.96 3.35 -0.81
N THR A 82 -31.18 2.85 -0.98
CA THR A 82 -32.21 2.81 0.06
C THR A 82 -32.37 1.43 0.71
N LYS A 83 -31.49 0.46 0.37
CA LYS A 83 -31.60 -0.95 0.79
C LYS A 83 -31.77 -1.13 2.31
N TYR A 84 -31.10 -0.32 3.10
CA TYR A 84 -31.17 -0.38 4.57
C TYR A 84 -32.13 0.64 5.14
N SER A 85 -32.15 1.85 4.61
CA SER A 85 -33.00 2.94 5.10
C SER A 85 -34.49 2.63 5.01
N GLU A 86 -34.94 1.96 3.95
CA GLU A 86 -36.33 1.47 3.83
C GLU A 86 -36.69 0.47 4.92
N LYS A 87 -35.79 -0.46 5.24
CA LYS A 87 -36.03 -1.48 6.28
C LYS A 87 -35.95 -0.94 7.71
N LEU A 88 -35.18 0.14 7.90
CA LEU A 88 -35.00 0.81 9.19
C LEU A 88 -35.97 1.97 9.39
N ASP A 89 -36.84 2.24 8.40
CA ASP A 89 -37.72 3.41 8.37
C ASP A 89 -36.96 4.75 8.59
N ALA A 90 -35.71 4.79 8.11
CA ALA A 90 -34.84 5.95 8.17
C ALA A 90 -35.22 6.92 7.05
N THR A 91 -36.08 7.86 7.32
CA THR A 91 -36.66 8.80 6.35
C THR A 91 -36.33 10.25 6.65
N PHE A 92 -36.46 11.10 5.64
CA PHE A 92 -36.42 12.56 5.75
C PHE A 92 -37.58 13.16 4.97
N LEU A 93 -37.96 14.41 5.30
CA LEU A 93 -38.94 15.15 4.53
C LEU A 93 -38.25 15.91 3.40
N ASP A 94 -38.69 15.67 2.16
CA ASP A 94 -38.24 16.44 1.01
C ASP A 94 -38.76 17.88 1.01
N ASN A 95 -38.32 18.70 0.07
CA ASN A 95 -38.74 20.12 -0.03
C ASN A 95 -40.26 20.33 -0.19
N ASN A 96 -40.99 19.26 -0.53
CA ASN A 96 -42.44 19.27 -0.66
C ASN A 96 -43.14 18.68 0.58
N GLY A 97 -42.40 18.42 1.66
CA GLY A 97 -42.91 17.80 2.89
C GLY A 97 -43.26 16.32 2.76
N LYS A 98 -42.78 15.64 1.69
CA LYS A 98 -43.01 14.21 1.47
C LYS A 98 -41.90 13.38 2.10
N SER A 99 -42.27 12.37 2.88
CA SER A 99 -41.32 11.41 3.45
C SER A 99 -40.63 10.60 2.37
N ARG A 100 -39.29 10.54 2.43
CA ARG A 100 -38.40 9.77 1.51
C ARG A 100 -37.40 8.97 2.30
N PRO A 101 -37.07 7.72 1.88
CA PRO A 101 -35.97 7.01 2.46
C PRO A 101 -34.63 7.72 2.22
N MET A 102 -33.73 7.67 3.19
CA MET A 102 -32.40 8.24 3.04
C MET A 102 -31.56 7.42 2.07
N PHE A 103 -30.87 8.09 1.16
CA PHE A 103 -29.84 7.47 0.35
C PHE A 103 -28.57 7.30 1.17
N MET A 104 -28.06 6.10 1.20
CA MET A 104 -26.92 5.72 2.04
C MET A 104 -25.69 5.38 1.18
N GLY A 105 -24.52 5.72 1.69
CA GLY A 105 -23.24 5.26 1.24
C GLY A 105 -22.44 4.69 2.42
N CYS A 106 -21.45 3.85 2.13
CA CYS A 106 -20.51 3.35 3.11
C CYS A 106 -19.10 3.58 2.58
N TYR A 107 -18.22 4.07 3.45
CA TYR A 107 -16.85 4.43 3.12
C TYR A 107 -15.95 3.82 4.16
N GLY A 108 -14.94 3.07 3.73
CA GLY A 108 -14.02 2.41 4.62
C GLY A 108 -12.57 2.60 4.21
N ILE A 109 -11.69 2.83 5.19
CA ILE A 109 -10.24 2.82 5.02
C ILE A 109 -9.66 1.83 6.04
N GLY A 110 -8.89 0.86 5.55
CA GLY A 110 -8.16 -0.08 6.39
C GLY A 110 -6.85 0.53 6.89
N VAL A 111 -6.87 1.24 8.02
CA VAL A 111 -5.69 1.96 8.54
C VAL A 111 -4.49 1.03 8.68
N THR A 112 -4.63 -0.08 9.40
CA THR A 112 -3.55 -1.06 9.57
C THR A 112 -3.15 -1.73 8.27
N ARG A 113 -4.10 -1.96 7.35
CA ARG A 113 -3.81 -2.49 6.02
C ARG A 113 -3.03 -1.48 5.17
N THR A 114 -3.30 -0.19 5.30
CA THR A 114 -2.55 0.87 4.62
C THR A 114 -1.11 0.92 5.11
N VAL A 115 -0.88 0.78 6.42
CA VAL A 115 0.47 0.66 6.99
C VAL A 115 1.21 -0.54 6.41
N ALA A 116 0.59 -1.73 6.40
CA ALA A 116 1.17 -2.93 5.84
C ALA A 116 1.49 -2.77 4.34
N ALA A 117 0.58 -2.16 3.56
CA ALA A 117 0.80 -1.89 2.15
C ALA A 117 1.95 -0.91 1.91
N SER A 118 2.11 0.09 2.78
CA SER A 118 3.23 1.02 2.72
C SER A 118 4.57 0.33 2.97
N ILE A 119 4.63 -0.58 3.94
CA ILE A 119 5.83 -1.38 4.23
C ILE A 119 6.18 -2.27 3.03
N GLU A 120 5.19 -2.96 2.44
CA GLU A 120 5.39 -3.80 1.25
C GLU A 120 5.94 -3.02 0.03
N GLN A 121 5.64 -1.73 -0.06
CA GLN A 121 6.12 -0.86 -1.14
C GLN A 121 7.44 -0.15 -0.82
N ASN A 122 7.78 -0.06 0.47
CA ASN A 122 8.93 0.71 0.93
C ASN A 122 9.79 -0.12 1.88
N HIS A 123 10.55 -1.07 1.33
CA HIS A 123 11.52 -1.88 2.05
C HIS A 123 12.67 -2.29 1.15
N ASP A 124 13.74 -2.76 1.77
CA ASP A 124 14.86 -3.45 1.13
C ASP A 124 15.22 -4.72 1.91
N GLU A 125 16.32 -5.35 1.58
CA GLU A 125 16.84 -6.56 2.26
C GLU A 125 17.23 -6.33 3.74
N ASN A 126 17.41 -5.08 4.15
CA ASN A 126 17.80 -4.70 5.51
C ASN A 126 16.61 -4.35 6.40
N GLY A 127 15.45 -4.06 5.82
CA GLY A 127 14.24 -3.73 6.57
C GLY A 127 13.36 -2.65 5.92
N ILE A 128 12.57 -2.00 6.75
CA ILE A 128 11.60 -0.99 6.32
C ILE A 128 12.30 0.30 5.89
N ILE A 129 11.70 1.01 4.94
CA ILE A 129 12.10 2.36 4.52
C ILE A 129 10.86 3.26 4.65
N TRP A 130 10.59 3.76 5.84
CA TRP A 130 9.41 4.57 6.07
C TRP A 130 9.44 5.87 5.24
N PRO A 131 8.33 6.20 4.55
CA PRO A 131 8.06 7.59 4.20
C PRO A 131 7.93 8.43 5.47
N VAL A 132 8.58 9.59 5.53
CA VAL A 132 8.62 10.42 6.75
C VAL A 132 7.22 10.75 7.27
N ALA A 133 6.26 11.02 6.37
CA ALA A 133 4.89 11.39 6.74
C ALA A 133 4.14 10.34 7.58
N ILE A 134 4.58 9.09 7.61
CA ILE A 134 3.96 7.98 8.35
C ILE A 134 4.96 7.19 9.18
N ALA A 135 6.19 7.64 9.28
CA ALA A 135 7.20 7.04 10.13
C ALA A 135 6.76 7.15 11.61
N PRO A 136 6.76 6.04 12.38
CA PRO A 136 6.42 6.10 13.80
C PRO A 136 7.40 6.97 14.61
N TYR A 137 8.64 7.00 14.16
CA TYR A 137 9.71 7.85 14.67
C TYR A 137 10.60 8.27 13.50
N GLU A 138 10.96 9.52 13.42
CA GLU A 138 11.71 10.07 12.29
C GLU A 138 13.22 9.91 12.46
N VAL A 139 13.70 9.96 13.70
CA VAL A 139 15.13 9.96 14.04
C VAL A 139 15.44 8.95 15.14
N VAL A 140 16.53 8.22 14.99
CA VAL A 140 17.13 7.44 16.06
C VAL A 140 18.54 7.95 16.37
N ILE A 141 18.82 8.24 17.64
CA ILE A 141 20.16 8.58 18.12
C ILE A 141 20.80 7.33 18.70
N VAL A 142 21.97 6.97 18.16
CA VAL A 142 22.69 5.74 18.52
C VAL A 142 24.07 6.09 19.06
N PRO A 143 24.28 6.04 20.40
CA PRO A 143 25.60 6.02 20.97
C PRO A 143 26.29 4.70 20.63
N ALA A 144 27.41 4.78 19.91
CA ALA A 144 28.14 3.60 19.45
C ALA A 144 28.95 2.90 20.56
N ASN A 145 29.18 3.59 21.67
CA ASN A 145 29.90 3.06 22.84
C ASN A 145 29.24 3.50 24.15
N ASN A 146 28.35 2.69 24.67
CA ASN A 146 27.65 2.96 25.94
C ASN A 146 28.53 2.89 27.19
N LYS A 147 29.78 2.44 27.08
CA LYS A 147 30.75 2.44 28.21
C LYS A 147 31.48 3.77 28.35
N SER A 148 31.40 4.64 27.34
CA SER A 148 31.99 5.97 27.39
C SER A 148 30.96 6.96 27.91
N GLU A 149 31.18 7.50 29.12
CA GLU A 149 30.28 8.52 29.70
C GLU A 149 30.17 9.75 28.81
N ASP A 150 31.25 10.14 28.16
CA ASP A 150 31.28 11.33 27.30
C ASP A 150 30.39 11.12 26.06
N VAL A 151 30.44 9.94 25.44
CA VAL A 151 29.57 9.57 24.29
C VAL A 151 28.12 9.56 24.72
N MET A 152 27.81 8.99 25.90
CA MET A 152 26.44 8.95 26.40
C MET A 152 25.91 10.34 26.73
N LYS A 153 26.70 11.22 27.39
CA LYS A 153 26.30 12.59 27.68
C LYS A 153 26.10 13.41 26.40
N ALA A 154 26.95 13.21 25.39
CA ALA A 154 26.79 13.89 24.13
C ALA A 154 25.51 13.40 23.41
N ALA A 155 25.19 12.10 23.46
CA ALA A 155 23.99 11.54 22.88
C ALA A 155 22.72 12.03 23.58
N GLU A 156 22.71 12.07 24.92
CA GLU A 156 21.62 12.66 25.71
C GLU A 156 21.44 14.15 25.44
N GLY A 157 22.56 14.90 25.34
CA GLY A 157 22.53 16.32 25.01
C GLY A 157 21.88 16.59 23.65
N LEU A 158 22.22 15.78 22.65
CA LEU A 158 21.62 15.88 21.32
C LEU A 158 20.14 15.46 21.32
N TYR A 159 19.79 14.37 22.03
CA TYR A 159 18.42 13.96 22.21
C TYR A 159 17.54 15.07 22.77
N ASN A 160 17.98 15.68 23.89
CA ASN A 160 17.24 16.78 24.53
C ASN A 160 17.13 18.02 23.62
N ALA A 161 18.16 18.31 22.83
CA ALA A 161 18.13 19.43 21.89
C ALA A 161 17.12 19.21 20.76
N LEU A 162 17.03 18.00 20.24
CA LEU A 162 16.10 17.62 19.16
C LEU A 162 14.67 17.40 19.68
N GLU A 163 14.48 16.78 20.86
CA GLU A 163 13.16 16.55 21.46
C GLU A 163 12.40 17.86 21.70
N SER A 164 13.10 18.96 21.97
CA SER A 164 12.48 20.28 22.13
C SER A 164 11.85 20.82 20.84
N SER A 165 12.25 20.30 19.68
CA SER A 165 11.78 20.74 18.36
C SER A 165 10.93 19.69 17.63
N GLN A 166 11.01 18.40 18.03
CA GLN A 166 10.35 17.30 17.33
C GLN A 166 9.98 16.17 18.30
N ASP A 167 8.74 15.71 18.26
CA ASP A 167 8.20 14.70 19.18
C ASP A 167 8.55 13.24 18.80
N GLU A 168 9.23 12.99 17.67
CA GLU A 168 9.35 11.65 17.05
C GLU A 168 10.79 11.15 16.99
N ILE A 169 11.50 11.23 18.13
CA ILE A 169 12.89 10.84 18.26
C ILE A 169 13.04 9.66 19.23
N VAL A 170 13.88 8.71 18.88
CA VAL A 170 14.27 7.59 19.74
C VAL A 170 15.73 7.71 20.15
N PHE A 171 16.01 7.49 21.43
CA PHE A 171 17.35 7.33 21.95
C PHE A 171 17.61 5.84 22.26
N ASP A 172 18.55 5.23 21.53
CA ASP A 172 18.91 3.83 21.75
C ASP A 172 19.99 3.71 22.85
N ASP A 173 19.56 3.72 24.09
CA ASP A 173 20.41 3.62 25.27
C ASP A 173 20.80 2.17 25.65
N ARG A 174 20.33 1.18 24.88
CA ARG A 174 20.59 -0.24 25.15
C ARG A 174 22.10 -0.54 25.23
N ALA A 175 22.47 -1.41 26.18
CA ALA A 175 23.86 -1.85 26.37
C ALA A 175 24.29 -2.90 25.31
N GLU A 176 23.97 -2.62 24.04
CA GLU A 176 24.26 -3.50 22.91
C GLU A 176 25.43 -2.98 22.06
N ARG A 177 26.02 -3.86 21.25
CA ARG A 177 27.07 -3.48 20.30
C ARG A 177 26.49 -2.58 19.20
N ALA A 178 27.26 -1.56 18.78
CA ALA A 178 26.85 -0.63 17.74
C ALA A 178 26.32 -1.31 16.47
N GLY A 179 26.96 -2.40 16.02
CA GLY A 179 26.50 -3.15 14.84
C GLY A 179 25.12 -3.80 14.99
N ILE A 180 24.70 -4.17 16.21
CA ILE A 180 23.35 -4.67 16.49
C ILE A 180 22.37 -3.50 16.41
N LYS A 181 22.65 -2.40 17.11
CA LYS A 181 21.82 -1.18 17.05
C LYS A 181 21.62 -0.66 15.63
N PHE A 182 22.67 -0.70 14.80
CA PHE A 182 22.58 -0.26 13.41
C PHE A 182 21.67 -1.17 12.57
N LYS A 183 21.75 -2.49 12.76
CA LYS A 183 20.88 -3.44 12.08
C LYS A 183 19.43 -3.29 12.52
N ASP A 184 19.20 -3.11 13.81
CA ASP A 184 17.86 -2.89 14.36
C ASP A 184 17.28 -1.56 13.84
N ALA A 185 18.10 -0.50 13.78
CA ALA A 185 17.69 0.78 13.22
C ALA A 185 17.31 0.68 11.73
N ASP A 186 18.10 -0.06 10.95
CA ASP A 186 17.83 -0.28 9.53
C ASP A 186 16.57 -1.20 9.35
N LEU A 187 16.40 -2.22 10.22
CA LEU A 187 15.23 -3.11 10.22
C LEU A 187 13.92 -2.37 10.53
N ILE A 188 13.94 -1.56 11.60
CA ILE A 188 12.79 -0.73 12.01
C ILE A 188 12.50 0.35 10.97
N GLY A 189 13.55 0.88 10.33
CA GLY A 189 13.43 1.80 9.21
C GLY A 189 13.34 3.27 9.57
N TYR A 190 13.99 3.71 10.65
CA TYR A 190 14.05 5.13 10.98
C TYR A 190 14.59 5.95 9.79
N PRO A 191 13.89 6.99 9.32
CA PRO A 191 14.34 7.83 8.21
C PRO A 191 15.77 8.35 8.38
N LEU A 192 16.11 8.81 9.60
CA LEU A 192 17.44 9.27 9.94
C LEU A 192 18.02 8.50 11.14
N ARG A 193 19.30 8.12 11.03
CA ARG A 193 20.08 7.59 12.15
C ARG A 193 21.26 8.50 12.43
N VAL A 194 21.30 9.08 13.63
CA VAL A 194 22.44 9.86 14.12
C VAL A 194 23.33 8.98 14.98
N THR A 195 24.58 8.86 14.60
CA THR A 195 25.57 8.03 15.31
C THR A 195 26.60 8.90 16.00
N ILE A 196 26.74 8.71 17.32
CA ILE A 196 27.77 9.34 18.12
C ILE A 196 28.75 8.27 18.58
N GLY A 197 29.98 8.35 18.08
CA GLY A 197 30.97 7.31 18.31
C GLY A 197 32.39 7.81 18.18
N LYS A 198 33.25 6.95 17.63
CA LYS A 198 34.69 7.24 17.52
C LYS A 198 35.02 8.54 16.78
N LYS A 199 34.34 8.85 15.69
CA LYS A 199 34.50 10.09 14.93
C LYS A 199 34.24 11.32 15.80
N TRP A 200 33.18 11.29 16.61
CA TRP A 200 32.89 12.38 17.52
C TRP A 200 34.04 12.58 18.53
N GLN A 201 34.62 11.50 19.05
CA GLN A 201 35.75 11.59 19.98
C GLN A 201 37.04 12.11 19.31
N GLU A 202 37.25 11.82 18.04
CA GLU A 202 38.46 12.19 17.29
C GLU A 202 38.36 13.59 16.65
N SER A 203 37.21 13.98 16.13
CA SER A 203 37.04 15.18 15.32
C SER A 203 35.86 16.08 15.74
N GLY A 204 35.09 15.69 16.77
CA GLY A 204 33.87 16.42 17.15
C GLY A 204 32.69 16.25 16.17
N CYS A 205 32.83 15.39 15.17
CA CYS A 205 31.76 15.17 14.14
C CYS A 205 30.90 13.95 14.46
N VAL A 206 29.62 14.04 14.17
CA VAL A 206 28.65 12.96 14.21
C VAL A 206 28.32 12.48 12.80
N GLU A 207 27.79 11.26 12.67
CA GLU A 207 27.36 10.72 11.39
C GLU A 207 25.83 10.65 11.34
N ILE A 208 25.24 11.24 10.30
CA ILE A 208 23.81 11.15 10.02
C ILE A 208 23.63 10.27 8.79
N LYS A 209 22.99 9.11 8.96
CA LYS A 209 22.66 8.20 7.84
C LYS A 209 21.21 8.41 7.41
N LEU A 210 21.02 8.61 6.11
CA LEU A 210 19.71 8.61 5.46
C LEU A 210 19.32 7.18 5.10
N ARG A 211 18.22 6.66 5.65
CA ARG A 211 17.82 5.25 5.50
C ARG A 211 17.53 4.89 4.03
N ARG A 212 16.84 5.77 3.33
CA ARG A 212 16.36 5.52 1.95
C ARG A 212 17.50 5.38 0.94
N THR A 213 18.50 6.24 1.01
CA THR A 213 19.62 6.27 0.05
C THR A 213 20.87 5.55 0.57
N GLY A 214 20.98 5.35 1.87
CA GLY A 214 22.18 4.87 2.54
C GLY A 214 23.28 5.92 2.64
N GLU A 215 23.05 7.16 2.20
CA GLU A 215 24.00 8.26 2.27
C GLU A 215 24.32 8.62 3.73
N VAL A 216 25.58 8.94 3.98
CA VAL A 216 26.07 9.31 5.31
C VAL A 216 26.70 10.69 5.25
N PHE A 217 26.19 11.58 6.09
CA PHE A 217 26.70 12.94 6.27
C PHE A 217 27.53 13.01 7.54
N GLU A 218 28.72 13.57 7.43
CA GLU A 218 29.57 13.91 8.58
C GLU A 218 29.36 15.37 8.92
N VAL A 219 28.91 15.64 10.14
CA VAL A 219 28.50 17.00 10.56
C VAL A 219 29.12 17.32 11.93
N PRO A 220 29.65 18.52 12.15
CA PRO A 220 30.04 18.96 13.50
C PRO A 220 28.87 18.77 14.48
N TYR A 221 29.17 18.33 15.69
CA TYR A 221 28.14 18.04 16.70
C TYR A 221 27.19 19.21 16.94
N GLU A 222 27.73 20.43 17.02
CA GLU A 222 26.95 21.66 17.24
C GLU A 222 25.96 21.99 16.10
N ASN A 223 26.20 21.49 14.89
CA ASN A 223 25.34 21.72 13.72
C ASN A 223 24.43 20.54 13.44
N CYS A 224 24.48 19.50 14.26
CA CYS A 224 23.75 18.25 14.00
C CYS A 224 22.23 18.46 13.99
N ALA A 225 21.71 19.23 14.95
CA ALA A 225 20.26 19.47 15.04
C ALA A 225 19.72 20.20 13.80
N GLU A 226 20.44 21.25 13.35
CA GLU A 226 20.08 22.00 12.14
C GLU A 226 20.10 21.10 10.89
N LYS A 227 21.13 20.24 10.79
CA LYS A 227 21.23 19.31 9.64
C LYS A 227 20.16 18.22 9.65
N VAL A 228 19.76 17.72 10.81
CA VAL A 228 18.64 16.78 10.97
C VAL A 228 17.35 17.43 10.47
N GLU A 229 17.07 18.66 10.90
CA GLU A 229 15.87 19.40 10.46
C GLU A 229 15.87 19.66 8.95
N GLU A 230 17.01 20.08 8.39
CA GLU A 230 17.19 20.26 6.93
C GLU A 230 16.85 18.98 6.16
N LEU A 231 17.39 17.82 6.61
CA LEU A 231 17.17 16.54 5.96
C LEU A 231 15.72 16.07 6.07
N LEU A 232 15.08 16.24 7.23
CA LEU A 232 13.67 15.89 7.41
C LEU A 232 12.76 16.75 6.54
N ASN A 233 13.02 18.05 6.44
CA ASN A 233 12.28 18.95 5.57
C ASN A 233 12.45 18.55 4.10
N TYR A 234 13.67 18.23 3.68
CA TYR A 234 13.92 17.70 2.34
C TYR A 234 13.09 16.43 2.04
N LEU A 235 13.04 15.48 3.00
CA LEU A 235 12.27 14.26 2.85
C LEU A 235 10.77 14.54 2.78
N ARG A 236 10.25 15.44 3.61
CA ARG A 236 8.82 15.82 3.63
C ARG A 236 8.41 16.52 2.34
N GLU A 237 9.21 17.46 1.84
CA GLU A 237 8.93 18.19 0.58
C GLU A 237 8.93 17.28 -0.65
N ASN A 238 9.71 16.21 -0.63
CA ASN A 238 9.81 15.26 -1.74
C ASN A 238 8.94 14.00 -1.54
N ASN A 239 8.14 13.92 -0.49
CA ASN A 239 7.30 12.76 -0.13
C ASN A 239 8.10 11.44 -0.04
N LEU A 240 9.30 11.51 0.51
CA LEU A 240 10.24 10.39 0.61
C LEU A 240 10.22 9.73 2.00
#